data_2b4228fb7d92c90ae0547aece965020d
#
_entry.id   2b4228fb7d92c90ae0547aece965020d
#
_cell.length_a   1.000
_cell.length_b   1.000
_cell.length_c   1.000
_cell.angle_alpha   90.00
_cell.angle_beta   90.00
_cell.angle_gamma   90.00
#
_symmetry.space_group_name_H-M   'P 1'
#
loop_
_entity.id
_entity.type
_entity.pdbx_description
1 polymer ?
#
loop_
_entity_poly.entity_id
_entity_poly.type
_entity_poly.pdbx_seq_one_letter_code
_entity_poly.pdbx_strand_id
1 'polypeptide(L)'
;MNPLIVEGFAVILVPVIAGVLSMKEYRITSVAASAIEVLISVIIFLSGTSSGIFYINPVSKVFILMVASVYLLSTLYSMEYLEKDTWLRHSYYFLLFNFFTASMMFALTINNYGLMWVGIEATTISSAILIMTEKTEVSTEATWRYILIVSAGVTFAFISIILIYYSFGTLDVSTILSHSYASSFILRLIVSISLVGFGTKVGIFPVHTWLPDAHSESPAPVSAMFSGVLLPTALYVVYTIYRIDEFSDLYIWAGTVSVVFASIFLGSQRKYKRMFAYSTMENMSIALIGFATGTAVGITGALLLLVAHSFGKASAFYSSGNVLKSYGEKDIDRISGVVRTMPVTGSSLLLSSLAVTGTPPFGTFFGEFMVLYAVYSGGYIIEFILLAIFIPLAFISVNYNVTRMAFGHDSEKREGNRRMPYIALAPAIISLAIGIGFLVVTYALV
;
A
#
# COMPACT_ATOMS: atom_id res chain seq x y z
N MET A 1 -15.00 10.48 28.77
CA MET A 1 -13.82 10.33 27.90
C MET A 1 -14.32 10.37 26.47
N ASN A 2 -13.72 11.14 25.58
CA ASN A 2 -14.16 11.20 24.17
C ASN A 2 -14.06 9.78 23.58
N PRO A 3 -15.11 9.20 22.99
CA PRO A 3 -15.09 7.84 22.42
C PRO A 3 -13.91 7.60 21.46
N LEU A 4 -13.58 8.58 20.63
CA LEU A 4 -12.46 8.52 19.69
C LEU A 4 -11.07 8.37 20.34
N ILE A 5 -10.91 8.75 21.61
CA ILE A 5 -9.66 8.50 22.36
C ILE A 5 -9.56 7.00 22.67
N VAL A 6 -10.66 6.38 23.10
CA VAL A 6 -10.68 4.94 23.39
C VAL A 6 -10.46 4.13 22.13
N GLU A 7 -11.11 4.49 21.04
CA GLU A 7 -11.00 3.86 19.73
C GLU A 7 -9.58 4.02 19.15
N GLY A 8 -8.96 5.20 19.29
CA GLY A 8 -7.59 5.46 18.87
C GLY A 8 -6.55 4.63 19.63
N PHE A 9 -6.75 4.42 20.94
CA PHE A 9 -5.92 3.47 21.69
C PHE A 9 -6.20 2.03 21.30
N ALA A 10 -7.47 1.65 21.11
CA ALA A 10 -7.86 0.28 20.79
C ALA A 10 -7.26 -0.18 19.45
N VAL A 11 -7.31 0.66 18.42
CA VAL A 11 -6.78 0.34 17.07
C VAL A 11 -5.25 0.13 17.06
N ILE A 12 -4.54 0.66 18.05
CA ILE A 12 -3.10 0.44 18.22
C ILE A 12 -2.83 -0.78 19.12
N LEU A 13 -3.56 -0.87 20.25
CA LEU A 13 -3.29 -1.87 21.28
C LEU A 13 -3.75 -3.27 20.92
N VAL A 14 -4.83 -3.42 20.15
CA VAL A 14 -5.35 -4.73 19.74
C VAL A 14 -4.28 -5.54 18.99
N PRO A 15 -3.64 -5.04 17.91
CA PRO A 15 -2.60 -5.81 17.24
C PRO A 15 -1.32 -5.92 18.10
N VAL A 16 -0.98 -4.97 18.98
CA VAL A 16 0.15 -5.12 19.92
C VAL A 16 -0.07 -6.29 20.88
N ILE A 17 -1.24 -6.34 21.51
CA ILE A 17 -1.61 -7.42 22.44
C ILE A 17 -1.64 -8.76 21.71
N ALA A 18 -2.22 -8.80 20.52
CA ALA A 18 -2.24 -10.00 19.69
C ALA A 18 -0.82 -10.46 19.33
N GLY A 19 0.09 -9.54 19.03
CA GLY A 19 1.49 -9.84 18.77
C GLY A 19 2.14 -10.58 19.95
N VAL A 20 1.99 -10.07 21.17
CA VAL A 20 2.53 -10.72 22.37
C VAL A 20 1.86 -12.07 22.63
N LEU A 21 0.54 -12.15 22.53
CA LEU A 21 -0.22 -13.39 22.75
C LEU A 21 0.05 -14.45 21.66
N SER A 22 0.43 -14.06 20.45
CA SER A 22 0.78 -14.98 19.36
C SER A 22 1.98 -15.86 19.68
N MET A 23 2.80 -15.48 20.67
CA MET A 23 3.90 -16.30 21.16
C MET A 23 3.41 -17.61 21.81
N LYS A 24 2.16 -17.64 22.32
CA LYS A 24 1.54 -18.82 22.93
C LYS A 24 0.58 -19.49 21.94
N GLU A 25 -0.31 -18.70 21.32
CA GLU A 25 -1.36 -19.19 20.42
C GLU A 25 -1.57 -18.19 19.28
N TYR A 26 -0.82 -18.35 18.19
CA TYR A 26 -0.82 -17.40 17.08
C TYR A 26 -2.08 -17.47 16.21
N ARG A 27 -2.72 -18.64 16.09
CA ARG A 27 -3.86 -18.84 15.17
C ARG A 27 -5.08 -18.07 15.63
N ILE A 28 -5.53 -18.35 16.85
CA ILE A 28 -6.75 -17.73 17.39
C ILE A 28 -6.51 -16.25 17.66
N THR A 29 -5.38 -15.90 18.27
CA THR A 29 -5.10 -14.51 18.67
C THR A 29 -5.01 -13.57 17.48
N SER A 30 -4.27 -13.94 16.41
CA SER A 30 -4.10 -13.05 15.25
C SER A 30 -5.38 -12.95 14.41
N VAL A 31 -6.15 -14.04 14.26
CA VAL A 31 -7.43 -14.00 13.53
C VAL A 31 -8.47 -13.17 14.31
N ALA A 32 -8.59 -13.40 15.62
CA ALA A 32 -9.53 -12.64 16.44
C ALA A 32 -9.17 -11.14 16.46
N ALA A 33 -7.88 -10.82 16.63
CA ALA A 33 -7.43 -9.43 16.63
C ALA A 33 -7.68 -8.75 15.28
N SER A 34 -7.38 -9.40 14.16
CA SER A 34 -7.64 -8.82 12.84
C SER A 34 -9.13 -8.60 12.56
N ALA A 35 -10.01 -9.48 13.05
CA ALA A 35 -11.46 -9.29 12.95
C ALA A 35 -11.95 -8.14 13.85
N ILE A 36 -11.45 -8.05 15.09
CA ILE A 36 -11.76 -6.95 16.03
C ILE A 36 -11.26 -5.63 15.43
N GLU A 37 -10.08 -5.62 14.79
CA GLU A 37 -9.50 -4.44 14.17
C GLU A 37 -10.39 -3.87 13.05
N VAL A 38 -10.99 -4.73 12.23
CA VAL A 38 -11.98 -4.30 11.23
C VAL A 38 -13.20 -3.69 11.89
N LEU A 39 -13.72 -4.28 12.96
CA LEU A 39 -14.88 -3.73 13.68
C LEU A 39 -14.58 -2.34 14.27
N ILE A 40 -13.44 -2.17 14.94
CA ILE A 40 -13.01 -0.88 15.49
C ILE A 40 -12.85 0.15 14.36
N SER A 41 -12.22 -0.26 13.25
CA SER A 41 -12.02 0.62 12.09
C SER A 41 -13.33 1.07 11.44
N VAL A 42 -14.35 0.22 11.39
CA VAL A 42 -15.70 0.59 10.93
C VAL A 42 -16.33 1.58 11.91
N ILE A 43 -16.21 1.38 13.22
CA ILE A 43 -16.71 2.32 14.23
C ILE A 43 -16.02 3.68 14.05
N ILE A 44 -14.67 3.73 13.93
CA ILE A 44 -13.91 4.95 13.68
C ILE A 44 -14.38 5.63 12.38
N PHE A 45 -14.63 4.84 11.32
CA PHE A 45 -15.08 5.38 10.03
C PHE A 45 -16.43 6.09 10.14
N LEU A 46 -17.36 5.55 10.93
CA LEU A 46 -18.70 6.11 11.15
C LEU A 46 -18.72 7.22 12.22
N SER A 47 -17.68 7.32 13.06
CA SER A 47 -17.57 8.31 14.14
C SER A 47 -17.23 9.71 13.60
N GLY A 48 -17.19 10.71 14.47
CA GLY A 48 -16.72 12.08 14.17
C GLY A 48 -15.21 12.15 13.86
N THR A 49 -14.63 13.35 13.90
CA THR A 49 -13.19 13.60 13.78
C THR A 49 -12.58 13.92 15.15
N SER A 50 -11.29 13.70 15.32
CA SER A 50 -10.55 14.02 16.55
C SER A 50 -9.30 14.82 16.24
N SER A 51 -8.99 15.81 17.11
CA SER A 51 -7.80 16.67 17.05
C SER A 51 -7.09 16.78 18.39
N GLY A 52 -7.29 15.79 19.28
CA GLY A 52 -6.62 15.73 20.59
C GLY A 52 -5.32 14.94 20.55
N ILE A 53 -5.18 13.90 21.40
CA ILE A 53 -4.03 12.97 21.37
C ILE A 53 -3.93 12.29 20.01
N PHE A 54 -5.07 11.97 19.40
CA PHE A 54 -5.18 11.38 18.07
C PHE A 54 -5.72 12.42 17.08
N TYR A 55 -5.12 12.44 15.89
CA TYR A 55 -5.56 13.22 14.74
C TYR A 55 -6.28 12.30 13.76
N ILE A 56 -7.58 12.12 13.97
CA ILE A 56 -8.43 11.28 13.14
C ILE A 56 -9.29 12.19 12.25
N ASN A 57 -8.91 12.28 10.99
CA ASN A 57 -9.56 13.08 9.95
C ASN A 57 -10.22 12.19 8.88
N PRO A 58 -11.06 12.74 7.97
CA PRO A 58 -11.73 11.92 6.96
C PRO A 58 -10.79 11.07 6.11
N VAL A 59 -9.58 11.56 5.80
CA VAL A 59 -8.60 10.83 5.00
C VAL A 59 -8.01 9.67 5.82
N SER A 60 -7.55 9.92 7.07
CA SER A 60 -6.98 8.86 7.92
C SER A 60 -7.95 7.72 8.19
N LYS A 61 -9.25 8.00 8.31
CA LYS A 61 -10.31 6.98 8.49
C LYS A 61 -10.34 5.98 7.33
N VAL A 62 -10.21 6.46 6.09
CA VAL A 62 -10.15 5.61 4.90
C VAL A 62 -8.94 4.69 4.99
N PHE A 63 -7.77 5.22 5.36
CA PHE A 63 -6.54 4.43 5.51
C PHE A 63 -6.62 3.42 6.66
N ILE A 64 -7.18 3.80 7.82
CA ILE A 64 -7.38 2.90 8.96
C ILE A 64 -8.24 1.70 8.56
N LEU A 65 -9.37 1.94 7.91
CA LEU A 65 -10.27 0.85 7.45
C LEU A 65 -9.59 -0.03 6.39
N MET A 66 -8.83 0.58 5.48
CA MET A 66 -8.06 -0.12 4.45
C MET A 66 -7.00 -1.04 5.07
N VAL A 67 -6.20 -0.52 6.03
CA VAL A 67 -5.17 -1.31 6.73
C VAL A 67 -5.81 -2.48 7.48
N ALA A 68 -6.88 -2.25 8.25
CA ALA A 68 -7.58 -3.30 8.98
C ALA A 68 -8.12 -4.41 8.08
N SER A 69 -8.71 -4.03 6.94
CA SER A 69 -9.30 -4.97 5.98
C SER A 69 -8.23 -5.85 5.33
N VAL A 70 -7.12 -5.26 4.86
CA VAL A 70 -6.01 -6.02 4.24
C VAL A 70 -5.27 -6.85 5.30
N TYR A 71 -5.15 -6.35 6.53
CA TYR A 71 -4.59 -7.11 7.65
C TYR A 71 -5.38 -8.38 7.94
N LEU A 72 -6.72 -8.31 7.99
CA LEU A 72 -7.57 -9.50 8.15
C LEU A 72 -7.36 -10.51 7.02
N LEU A 73 -7.42 -10.06 5.77
CA LEU A 73 -7.24 -10.93 4.61
C LEU A 73 -5.84 -11.56 4.57
N SER A 74 -4.79 -10.78 4.89
CA SER A 74 -3.42 -11.26 4.93
C SER A 74 -3.18 -12.21 6.09
N THR A 75 -3.82 -12.00 7.24
CA THR A 75 -3.78 -12.92 8.38
C THR A 75 -4.41 -14.27 8.00
N LEU A 76 -5.61 -14.26 7.41
CA LEU A 76 -6.28 -15.48 6.96
C LEU A 76 -5.46 -16.22 5.89
N TYR A 77 -4.89 -15.50 4.94
CA TYR A 77 -4.03 -16.08 3.91
C TYR A 77 -2.74 -16.65 4.50
N SER A 78 -2.11 -15.98 5.47
CA SER A 78 -0.90 -16.46 6.14
C SER A 78 -1.08 -17.78 6.85
N MET A 79 -2.27 -18.02 7.46
CA MET A 79 -2.58 -19.29 8.14
C MET A 79 -2.48 -20.52 7.23
N GLU A 80 -2.75 -20.33 5.95
CA GLU A 80 -2.75 -21.40 4.94
C GLU A 80 -1.45 -21.38 4.10
N TYR A 81 -0.79 -20.23 4.00
CA TYR A 81 0.39 -20.02 3.15
C TYR A 81 1.68 -20.51 3.80
N LEU A 82 1.87 -20.28 5.11
CA LEU A 82 3.12 -20.60 5.80
C LEU A 82 3.33 -22.12 5.90
N GLU A 83 4.52 -22.58 5.51
CA GLU A 83 4.93 -23.97 5.62
C GLU A 83 5.42 -24.29 7.02
N LYS A 84 5.37 -25.57 7.41
CA LYS A 84 5.73 -25.98 8.78
C LYS A 84 7.21 -25.76 9.11
N ASP A 85 8.08 -25.84 8.11
CA ASP A 85 9.53 -25.82 8.27
C ASP A 85 10.18 -24.49 7.82
N THR A 86 9.48 -23.35 7.98
CA THR A 86 10.09 -22.04 7.75
C THR A 86 11.13 -21.71 8.82
N TRP A 87 12.21 -20.99 8.42
CA TRP A 87 13.22 -20.51 9.36
C TRP A 87 12.62 -19.65 10.48
N LEU A 88 11.72 -18.74 10.14
CA LEU A 88 11.00 -17.93 11.10
C LEU A 88 9.82 -18.73 11.66
N ARG A 89 9.85 -19.07 12.95
CA ARG A 89 8.73 -19.74 13.62
C ARG A 89 7.45 -18.95 13.45
N HIS A 90 6.33 -19.62 13.26
CA HIS A 90 5.02 -18.99 13.04
C HIS A 90 4.65 -18.01 14.15
N SER A 91 4.97 -18.29 15.43
CA SER A 91 4.73 -17.38 16.54
C SER A 91 5.48 -16.06 16.40
N TYR A 92 6.75 -16.08 15.98
CA TYR A 92 7.54 -14.88 15.71
C TYR A 92 7.08 -14.15 14.44
N TYR A 93 6.67 -14.91 13.42
CA TYR A 93 6.08 -14.30 12.22
C TYR A 93 4.84 -13.48 12.58
N PHE A 94 3.88 -14.07 13.32
CA PHE A 94 2.67 -13.35 13.72
C PHE A 94 2.93 -12.28 14.77
N LEU A 95 3.92 -12.42 15.66
CA LEU A 95 4.38 -11.33 16.51
C LEU A 95 4.75 -10.11 15.69
N LEU A 96 5.67 -10.26 14.73
CA LEU A 96 6.16 -9.19 13.88
C LEU A 96 5.07 -8.65 12.94
N PHE A 97 4.21 -9.52 12.40
CA PHE A 97 3.12 -9.15 11.52
C PHE A 97 2.07 -8.28 12.22
N ASN A 98 1.74 -8.61 13.47
CA ASN A 98 0.84 -7.82 14.31
C ASN A 98 1.49 -6.48 14.71
N PHE A 99 2.77 -6.47 15.11
CA PHE A 99 3.50 -5.22 15.39
C PHE A 99 3.64 -4.33 14.16
N PHE A 100 3.83 -4.91 12.99
CA PHE A 100 3.84 -4.19 11.73
C PHE A 100 2.51 -3.45 11.47
N THR A 101 1.38 -4.12 11.72
CA THR A 101 0.06 -3.50 11.62
C THR A 101 -0.11 -2.40 12.67
N ALA A 102 0.26 -2.67 13.93
CA ALA A 102 0.20 -1.68 15.01
C ALA A 102 0.99 -0.39 14.68
N SER A 103 2.18 -0.55 14.09
CA SER A 103 3.02 0.60 13.68
C SER A 103 2.37 1.45 12.60
N MET A 104 1.67 0.85 11.63
CA MET A 104 0.89 1.57 10.63
C MET A 104 -0.31 2.30 11.27
N MET A 105 -1.07 1.62 12.15
CA MET A 105 -2.20 2.23 12.85
C MET A 105 -1.75 3.41 13.73
N PHE A 106 -0.60 3.27 14.41
CA PHE A 106 0.00 4.35 15.18
C PHE A 106 0.32 5.56 14.29
N ALA A 107 1.00 5.36 13.16
CA ALA A 107 1.33 6.45 12.23
C ALA A 107 0.09 7.16 11.64
N LEU A 108 -1.02 6.44 11.44
CA LEU A 108 -2.26 6.96 10.87
C LEU A 108 -3.12 7.74 11.86
N THR A 109 -2.93 7.52 13.17
CA THR A 109 -3.81 8.08 14.19
C THR A 109 -3.18 9.15 15.05
N ILE A 110 -1.86 9.12 15.26
CA ILE A 110 -1.19 10.02 16.21
C ILE A 110 -1.17 11.48 15.75
N ASN A 111 -1.42 12.42 16.69
CA ASN A 111 -1.44 13.86 16.44
C ASN A 111 -0.07 14.52 16.65
N ASN A 112 0.99 13.93 16.11
CA ASN A 112 2.35 14.47 16.27
C ASN A 112 3.25 14.00 15.12
N TYR A 113 3.83 14.93 14.37
CA TYR A 113 4.70 14.61 13.23
C TYR A 113 5.94 13.77 13.60
N GLY A 114 6.53 14.02 14.78
CA GLY A 114 7.67 13.22 15.26
C GLY A 114 7.27 11.77 15.57
N LEU A 115 6.12 11.58 16.20
CA LEU A 115 5.58 10.24 16.48
C LEU A 115 5.06 9.54 15.21
N MET A 116 4.55 10.27 14.21
CA MET A 116 4.28 9.71 12.87
C MET A 116 5.57 9.15 12.25
N TRP A 117 6.68 9.90 12.33
CA TRP A 117 7.98 9.44 11.87
C TRP A 117 8.42 8.15 12.60
N VAL A 118 8.28 8.10 13.94
CA VAL A 118 8.54 6.88 14.73
C VAL A 118 7.69 5.71 14.24
N GLY A 119 6.40 5.93 13.99
CA GLY A 119 5.50 4.91 13.46
C GLY A 119 5.96 4.35 12.12
N ILE A 120 6.36 5.21 11.19
CA ILE A 120 6.89 4.80 9.88
C ILE A 120 8.19 4.02 10.01
N GLU A 121 9.13 4.44 10.89
CA GLU A 121 10.38 3.69 11.12
C GLU A 121 10.11 2.34 11.81
N ALA A 122 9.19 2.29 12.76
CA ALA A 122 8.78 1.04 13.41
C ALA A 122 8.21 0.02 12.39
N THR A 123 7.55 0.49 11.31
CA THR A 123 7.14 -0.41 10.23
C THR A 123 8.33 -1.06 9.53
N THR A 124 9.47 -0.37 9.39
CA THR A 124 10.69 -0.93 8.77
C THR A 124 11.27 -2.04 9.64
N ILE A 125 11.41 -1.77 10.94
CA ILE A 125 11.97 -2.74 11.90
C ILE A 125 11.11 -4.00 11.98
N SER A 126 9.79 -3.85 12.13
CA SER A 126 8.87 -4.98 12.28
C SER A 126 8.73 -5.81 10.99
N SER A 127 8.85 -5.19 9.82
CA SER A 127 8.65 -5.87 8.54
C SER A 127 9.93 -6.42 7.91
N ALA A 128 11.11 -5.93 8.27
CA ALA A 128 12.37 -6.36 7.67
C ALA A 128 12.61 -7.88 7.83
N ILE A 129 12.40 -8.41 9.03
CA ILE A 129 12.57 -9.84 9.30
C ILE A 129 11.52 -10.68 8.57
N LEU A 130 10.34 -10.13 8.30
CA LEU A 130 9.29 -10.82 7.55
C LEU A 130 9.68 -11.08 6.09
N ILE A 131 10.57 -10.25 5.49
CA ILE A 131 11.07 -10.46 4.12
C ILE A 131 11.84 -11.78 4.04
N MET A 132 12.67 -12.07 5.04
CA MET A 132 13.50 -13.27 5.03
C MET A 132 12.91 -14.44 5.80
N THR A 133 11.60 -14.63 5.77
CA THR A 133 10.90 -15.74 6.44
C THR A 133 11.48 -17.11 6.04
N GLU A 134 11.93 -17.29 4.79
CA GLU A 134 12.56 -18.50 4.26
C GLU A 134 14.09 -18.51 4.39
N LYS A 135 14.73 -17.37 4.74
CA LYS A 135 16.18 -17.18 4.94
C LYS A 135 17.04 -17.75 3.80
N THR A 136 16.74 -17.38 2.58
CA THR A 136 17.64 -17.61 1.44
C THR A 136 18.70 -16.49 1.37
N GLU A 137 19.81 -16.72 0.65
CA GLU A 137 20.82 -15.66 0.42
C GLU A 137 20.18 -14.43 -0.25
N VAL A 138 19.33 -14.64 -1.26
CA VAL A 138 18.65 -13.58 -2.00
C VAL A 138 17.67 -12.81 -1.09
N SER A 139 16.91 -13.52 -0.23
CA SER A 139 15.99 -12.84 0.70
C SER A 139 16.73 -12.06 1.78
N THR A 140 17.90 -12.55 2.20
CA THR A 140 18.77 -11.84 3.15
C THR A 140 19.33 -10.57 2.52
N GLU A 141 19.82 -10.63 1.27
CA GLU A 141 20.27 -9.45 0.51
C GLU A 141 19.15 -8.43 0.32
N ALA A 142 17.97 -8.88 -0.09
CA ALA A 142 16.79 -8.02 -0.25
C ALA A 142 16.41 -7.32 1.08
N THR A 143 16.52 -8.03 2.21
CA THR A 143 16.25 -7.48 3.55
C THR A 143 17.27 -6.39 3.90
N TRP A 144 18.56 -6.61 3.66
CA TRP A 144 19.58 -5.59 3.90
C TRP A 144 19.39 -4.36 3.03
N ARG A 145 19.11 -4.54 1.74
CA ARG A 145 18.80 -3.42 0.82
C ARG A 145 17.59 -2.64 1.32
N TYR A 146 16.54 -3.33 1.74
CA TYR A 146 15.34 -2.70 2.31
C TYR A 146 15.68 -1.87 3.54
N ILE A 147 16.36 -2.44 4.54
CA ILE A 147 16.73 -1.72 5.76
C ILE A 147 17.60 -0.50 5.43
N LEU A 148 18.69 -0.68 4.69
CA LEU A 148 19.65 0.40 4.44
C LEU A 148 19.03 1.55 3.65
N ILE A 149 18.32 1.27 2.57
CA ILE A 149 17.76 2.32 1.71
C ILE A 149 16.60 3.02 2.40
N VAL A 150 15.69 2.25 3.01
CA VAL A 150 14.50 2.84 3.62
C VAL A 150 14.82 3.60 4.90
N SER A 151 15.63 3.03 5.80
CA SER A 151 16.01 3.75 7.02
C SER A 151 16.87 4.98 6.73
N ALA A 152 17.74 4.95 5.71
CA ALA A 152 18.46 6.15 5.27
C ALA A 152 17.48 7.24 4.78
N GLY A 153 16.47 6.87 3.97
CA GLY A 153 15.45 7.80 3.50
C GLY A 153 14.61 8.37 4.64
N VAL A 154 14.09 7.50 5.52
CA VAL A 154 13.26 7.92 6.66
C VAL A 154 14.07 8.75 7.67
N THR A 155 15.36 8.44 7.88
CA THR A 155 16.28 9.28 8.67
C THR A 155 16.48 10.65 8.01
N PHE A 156 16.59 10.70 6.67
CA PHE A 156 16.64 11.98 5.96
C PHE A 156 15.33 12.77 6.15
N ALA A 157 14.17 12.11 6.15
CA ALA A 157 12.90 12.75 6.46
C ALA A 157 12.85 13.35 7.88
N PHE A 158 13.64 12.85 8.84
CA PHE A 158 13.71 13.41 10.18
C PHE A 158 14.18 14.87 10.19
N ILE A 159 14.98 15.27 9.21
CA ILE A 159 15.37 16.67 9.04
C ILE A 159 14.12 17.55 8.83
N SER A 160 13.12 17.11 8.07
CA SER A 160 11.86 17.86 7.91
C SER A 160 11.12 18.03 9.24
N ILE A 161 11.16 17.00 10.11
CA ILE A 161 10.52 17.06 11.44
C ILE A 161 11.23 18.10 12.34
N ILE A 162 12.56 18.16 12.30
CA ILE A 162 13.34 19.16 13.03
C ILE A 162 12.98 20.57 12.53
N LEU A 163 12.89 20.77 11.22
CA LEU A 163 12.52 22.05 10.61
C LEU A 163 11.08 22.45 10.94
N ILE A 164 10.14 21.49 11.01
CA ILE A 164 8.76 21.74 11.46
C ILE A 164 8.80 22.29 12.90
N TYR A 165 9.50 21.59 13.82
CA TYR A 165 9.61 22.06 15.20
C TYR A 165 10.27 23.45 15.30
N TYR A 166 11.33 23.67 14.53
CA TYR A 166 12.01 24.97 14.48
C TYR A 166 11.08 26.09 13.99
N SER A 167 10.22 25.81 13.01
CA SER A 167 9.35 26.82 12.39
C SER A 167 8.10 27.13 13.22
N PHE A 168 7.55 26.12 13.92
CA PHE A 168 6.25 26.23 14.59
C PHE A 168 6.31 26.14 16.12
N GLY A 169 7.46 25.72 16.71
CA GLY A 169 7.60 25.51 18.14
C GLY A 169 6.78 24.30 18.66
N THR A 170 6.12 23.56 17.78
CA THR A 170 5.31 22.39 18.09
C THR A 170 5.40 21.36 16.97
N LEU A 171 5.07 20.10 17.28
CA LEU A 171 4.91 19.03 16.31
C LEU A 171 3.46 18.55 16.19
N ASP A 172 2.53 19.22 16.87
CA ASP A 172 1.11 18.87 16.85
C ASP A 172 0.50 19.16 15.48
N VAL A 173 0.04 18.07 14.82
CA VAL A 173 -0.47 18.11 13.44
C VAL A 173 -1.70 19.01 13.32
N SER A 174 -2.66 18.84 14.26
CA SER A 174 -3.91 19.60 14.21
C SER A 174 -3.70 21.09 14.44
N THR A 175 -2.80 21.45 15.35
CA THR A 175 -2.44 22.84 15.62
C THR A 175 -1.80 23.48 14.40
N ILE A 176 -0.83 22.80 13.76
CA ILE A 176 -0.14 23.35 12.57
C ILE A 176 -1.12 23.47 11.40
N LEU A 177 -1.93 22.45 11.14
CA LEU A 177 -2.85 22.46 9.99
C LEU A 177 -4.12 23.30 10.20
N SER A 178 -4.37 23.81 11.42
CA SER A 178 -5.51 24.72 11.70
C SER A 178 -5.25 26.16 11.25
N HIS A 179 -4.02 26.52 10.91
CA HIS A 179 -3.61 27.84 10.47
C HIS A 179 -3.11 27.80 9.03
N SER A 180 -3.35 28.89 8.30
CA SER A 180 -2.75 29.09 6.98
C SER A 180 -1.48 29.93 7.13
N TYR A 181 -0.40 29.47 6.54
CA TYR A 181 0.89 30.14 6.58
C TYR A 181 1.23 30.69 5.19
N ALA A 182 1.84 31.88 5.15
CA ALA A 182 2.41 32.36 3.90
C ALA A 182 3.58 31.45 3.48
N SER A 183 3.61 31.04 2.22
CA SER A 183 4.70 30.23 1.70
C SER A 183 6.06 30.89 1.94
N SER A 184 7.03 30.11 2.38
CA SER A 184 8.38 30.57 2.65
C SER A 184 9.41 29.54 2.20
N PHE A 185 10.67 29.95 2.04
CA PHE A 185 11.74 29.04 1.67
C PHE A 185 11.85 27.85 2.63
N ILE A 186 11.69 28.10 3.94
CA ILE A 186 11.77 27.05 4.98
C ILE A 186 10.60 26.05 4.85
N LEU A 187 9.38 26.53 4.61
CA LEU A 187 8.22 25.65 4.46
C LEU A 187 8.35 24.79 3.18
N ARG A 188 8.77 25.39 2.07
CA ARG A 188 9.10 24.63 0.85
C ARG A 188 10.19 23.61 1.05
N LEU A 189 11.22 23.93 1.84
CA LEU A 189 12.30 23.01 2.18
C LEU A 189 11.78 21.83 3.01
N ILE A 190 10.90 22.07 4.00
CA ILE A 190 10.25 21.05 4.82
C ILE A 190 9.53 20.03 3.92
N VAL A 191 8.63 20.49 3.06
CA VAL A 191 7.83 19.61 2.21
C VAL A 191 8.68 18.90 1.16
N SER A 192 9.73 19.56 0.63
CA SER A 192 10.65 18.94 -0.33
C SER A 192 11.50 17.83 0.30
N ILE A 193 12.05 18.04 1.49
CA ILE A 193 12.82 17.03 2.24
C ILE A 193 11.90 15.86 2.62
N SER A 194 10.67 16.16 3.06
CA SER A 194 9.66 15.14 3.37
C SER A 194 9.33 14.28 2.16
N LEU A 195 9.16 14.88 0.98
CA LEU A 195 8.88 14.14 -0.26
C LEU A 195 10.00 13.15 -0.58
N VAL A 196 11.27 13.56 -0.51
CA VAL A 196 12.41 12.67 -0.79
C VAL A 196 12.53 11.60 0.30
N GLY A 197 12.48 12.01 1.57
CA GLY A 197 12.71 11.12 2.69
C GLY A 197 11.62 10.05 2.87
N PHE A 198 10.37 10.46 3.10
CA PHE A 198 9.25 9.52 3.17
C PHE A 198 8.89 8.93 1.82
N GLY A 199 9.16 9.64 0.70
CA GLY A 199 9.02 9.14 -0.66
C GLY A 199 9.85 7.89 -0.93
N THR A 200 10.98 7.71 -0.22
CA THR A 200 11.73 6.45 -0.22
C THR A 200 10.87 5.30 0.25
N LYS A 201 10.08 5.49 1.31
CA LYS A 201 9.16 4.47 1.85
C LYS A 201 7.95 4.27 0.94
N VAL A 202 7.44 5.31 0.30
CA VAL A 202 6.37 5.24 -0.72
C VAL A 202 6.83 4.52 -1.98
N GLY A 203 8.14 4.50 -2.26
CA GLY A 203 8.71 3.90 -3.46
C GLY A 203 8.71 4.81 -4.67
N ILE A 204 8.89 6.14 -4.49
CA ILE A 204 8.96 7.13 -5.56
C ILE A 204 10.34 7.10 -6.21
N PHE A 205 10.40 7.33 -7.54
CA PHE A 205 11.67 7.49 -8.24
C PHE A 205 12.43 8.74 -7.75
N PRO A 206 13.76 8.66 -7.56
CA PRO A 206 14.68 7.56 -7.85
C PRO A 206 14.93 6.62 -6.65
N VAL A 207 14.32 6.85 -5.50
CA VAL A 207 14.64 6.15 -4.23
C VAL A 207 13.85 4.84 -4.01
N HIS A 208 13.27 4.27 -5.07
CA HIS A 208 12.39 3.09 -5.10
C HIS A 208 13.10 1.73 -5.15
N THR A 209 14.43 1.70 -5.30
CA THR A 209 15.17 0.50 -5.76
C THR A 209 15.07 -0.72 -4.83
N TRP A 210 14.73 -0.52 -3.55
CA TRP A 210 14.47 -1.59 -2.58
C TRP A 210 13.15 -2.34 -2.86
N LEU A 211 12.17 -1.65 -3.46
CA LEU A 211 10.78 -2.10 -3.55
C LEU A 211 10.62 -3.41 -4.36
N PRO A 212 11.14 -3.54 -5.59
CA PRO A 212 10.99 -4.76 -6.37
C PRO A 212 11.68 -5.98 -5.73
N ASP A 213 12.82 -5.78 -5.07
CA ASP A 213 13.57 -6.85 -4.43
C ASP A 213 12.84 -7.34 -3.16
N ALA A 214 12.40 -6.42 -2.30
CA ALA A 214 11.64 -6.75 -1.11
C ALA A 214 10.34 -7.52 -1.45
N HIS A 215 9.60 -7.10 -2.46
CA HIS A 215 8.37 -7.79 -2.88
C HIS A 215 8.62 -9.15 -3.52
N SER A 216 9.70 -9.29 -4.29
CA SER A 216 10.07 -10.55 -4.94
C SER A 216 10.34 -11.65 -3.92
N GLU A 217 11.01 -11.29 -2.84
CA GLU A 217 11.54 -12.25 -1.87
C GLU A 217 10.66 -12.41 -0.62
N SER A 218 9.78 -11.46 -0.32
CA SER A 218 8.83 -11.59 0.80
C SER A 218 7.80 -12.70 0.57
N PRO A 219 7.29 -13.35 1.64
CA PRO A 219 6.07 -14.15 1.55
C PRO A 219 4.91 -13.36 0.91
N ALA A 220 4.04 -14.05 0.18
CA ALA A 220 2.93 -13.42 -0.53
C ALA A 220 2.04 -12.52 0.36
N PRO A 221 1.64 -12.92 1.59
CA PRO A 221 0.85 -12.06 2.47
C PRO A 221 1.62 -10.83 2.97
N VAL A 222 2.94 -10.91 3.14
CA VAL A 222 3.79 -9.75 3.49
C VAL A 222 3.87 -8.78 2.31
N SER A 223 4.05 -9.30 1.08
CA SER A 223 4.03 -8.48 -0.14
C SER A 223 2.68 -7.77 -0.32
N ALA A 224 1.56 -8.43 -0.01
CA ALA A 224 0.22 -7.83 -0.04
C ALA A 224 0.09 -6.66 0.95
N MET A 225 0.59 -6.84 2.20
CA MET A 225 0.61 -5.76 3.19
C MET A 225 1.52 -4.61 2.78
N PHE A 226 2.69 -4.88 2.22
CA PHE A 226 3.60 -3.83 1.73
C PHE A 226 2.92 -2.98 0.66
N SER A 227 2.51 -3.63 -0.42
CA SER A 227 1.92 -2.95 -1.57
C SER A 227 0.57 -2.31 -1.24
N GLY A 228 -0.30 -3.07 -0.56
CA GLY A 228 -1.67 -2.65 -0.32
C GLY A 228 -1.81 -1.57 0.75
N VAL A 229 -0.98 -1.59 1.81
CA VAL A 229 -1.22 -0.71 2.96
C VAL A 229 0.00 0.00 3.53
N LEU A 230 1.21 -0.56 3.48
CA LEU A 230 2.40 0.11 4.00
C LEU A 230 2.76 1.35 3.18
N LEU A 231 2.87 1.21 1.86
CA LEU A 231 3.20 2.32 0.99
C LEU A 231 2.12 3.41 1.03
N PRO A 232 0.81 3.08 0.97
CA PRO A 232 -0.24 4.05 1.24
C PRO A 232 -0.12 4.77 2.60
N THR A 233 0.20 4.05 3.69
CA THR A 233 0.41 4.67 5.01
C THR A 233 1.54 5.70 4.99
N ALA A 234 2.66 5.38 4.33
CA ALA A 234 3.76 6.35 4.14
C ALA A 234 3.32 7.54 3.27
N LEU A 235 2.52 7.30 2.23
CA LEU A 235 1.96 8.36 1.39
C LEU A 235 1.01 9.29 2.17
N TYR A 236 0.24 8.75 3.13
CA TYR A 236 -0.57 9.57 4.02
C TYR A 236 0.29 10.54 4.85
N VAL A 237 1.45 10.09 5.36
CA VAL A 237 2.36 10.97 6.10
C VAL A 237 2.94 12.05 5.17
N VAL A 238 3.34 11.68 3.95
CA VAL A 238 3.78 12.63 2.91
C VAL A 238 2.70 13.68 2.62
N TYR A 239 1.46 13.25 2.43
CA TYR A 239 0.31 14.12 2.20
C TYR A 239 0.05 15.05 3.38
N THR A 240 0.13 14.54 4.63
CA THR A 240 -0.12 15.35 5.83
C THR A 240 0.92 16.46 5.99
N ILE A 241 2.21 16.19 5.67
CA ILE A 241 3.27 17.21 5.68
C ILE A 241 3.14 18.15 4.47
N TYR A 242 2.78 17.66 3.28
CA TYR A 242 2.52 18.47 2.10
C TYR A 242 1.53 19.61 2.37
N ARG A 243 0.52 19.39 3.18
CA ARG A 243 -0.49 20.38 3.56
C ARG A 243 0.06 21.58 4.36
N ILE A 244 1.30 21.55 4.82
CA ILE A 244 1.96 22.69 5.49
C ILE A 244 2.27 23.82 4.49
N ASP A 245 2.74 23.43 3.29
CA ASP A 245 2.98 24.33 2.15
C ASP A 245 2.76 23.53 0.86
N GLU A 246 1.61 23.73 0.22
CA GLU A 246 1.16 22.97 -0.95
C GLU A 246 2.02 23.28 -2.19
N PHE A 247 3.27 22.80 -2.19
CA PHE A 247 4.20 22.94 -3.32
C PHE A 247 3.84 21.94 -4.44
N SER A 248 2.69 22.15 -5.07
CA SER A 248 2.07 21.26 -6.05
C SER A 248 2.98 20.90 -7.22
N ASP A 249 3.68 21.89 -7.80
CA ASP A 249 4.55 21.68 -8.96
C ASP A 249 5.61 20.60 -8.71
N LEU A 250 6.29 20.63 -7.55
CA LEU A 250 7.30 19.66 -7.20
C LEU A 250 6.72 18.26 -7.08
N TYR A 251 5.56 18.14 -6.39
CA TYR A 251 4.94 16.85 -6.11
C TYR A 251 4.33 16.21 -7.37
N ILE A 252 3.68 17.01 -8.21
CA ILE A 252 3.11 16.55 -9.49
C ILE A 252 4.22 16.11 -10.43
N TRP A 253 5.32 16.88 -10.55
CA TRP A 253 6.48 16.47 -11.35
C TRP A 253 7.15 15.21 -10.81
N ALA A 254 7.40 15.11 -9.51
CA ALA A 254 7.99 13.91 -8.91
C ALA A 254 7.13 12.67 -9.15
N GLY A 255 5.81 12.80 -8.99
CA GLY A 255 4.87 11.72 -9.29
C GLY A 255 4.86 11.36 -10.78
N THR A 256 4.81 12.33 -11.68
CA THR A 256 4.80 12.11 -13.14
C THR A 256 6.07 11.39 -13.61
N VAL A 257 7.23 11.87 -13.18
CA VAL A 257 8.51 11.21 -13.48
C VAL A 257 8.53 9.77 -12.96
N SER A 258 8.00 9.56 -11.75
CA SER A 258 7.90 8.22 -11.18
C SER A 258 6.98 7.30 -11.97
N VAL A 259 5.83 7.77 -12.48
CA VAL A 259 4.93 7.00 -13.36
C VAL A 259 5.65 6.62 -14.66
N VAL A 260 6.36 7.57 -15.29
CA VAL A 260 7.12 7.32 -16.53
C VAL A 260 8.14 6.20 -16.32
N PHE A 261 8.98 6.28 -15.29
CA PHE A 261 9.99 5.25 -15.03
C PHE A 261 9.38 3.91 -14.59
N ALA A 262 8.32 3.93 -13.76
CA ALA A 262 7.62 2.70 -13.37
C ALA A 262 7.07 1.96 -14.59
N SER A 263 6.43 2.67 -15.52
CA SER A 263 5.86 2.09 -16.75
C SER A 263 6.93 1.51 -17.67
N ILE A 264 8.08 2.18 -17.81
CA ILE A 264 9.22 1.67 -18.59
C ILE A 264 9.79 0.40 -17.94
N PHE A 265 9.98 0.40 -16.62
CA PHE A 265 10.52 -0.75 -15.90
C PHE A 265 9.55 -1.93 -15.92
N LEU A 266 8.24 -1.72 -15.90
CA LEU A 266 7.22 -2.76 -16.03
C LEU A 266 7.41 -3.61 -17.29
N GLY A 267 7.68 -2.99 -18.42
CA GLY A 267 7.87 -3.67 -19.70
C GLY A 267 9.06 -4.63 -19.73
N SER A 268 10.05 -4.44 -18.87
CA SER A 268 11.29 -5.24 -18.82
C SER A 268 11.31 -6.34 -17.76
N GLN A 269 10.24 -6.48 -16.94
CA GLN A 269 10.25 -7.43 -15.83
C GLN A 269 10.03 -8.88 -16.31
N ARG A 270 10.86 -9.77 -15.79
CA ARG A 270 10.73 -11.22 -16.03
C ARG A 270 10.10 -11.97 -14.87
N LYS A 271 10.13 -11.42 -13.65
CA LYS A 271 9.53 -11.99 -12.45
C LYS A 271 8.20 -11.31 -12.15
N TYR A 272 7.11 -12.09 -12.02
CA TYR A 272 5.76 -11.54 -11.84
C TYR A 272 5.58 -10.72 -10.55
N LYS A 273 6.21 -11.09 -9.42
CA LYS A 273 6.15 -10.30 -8.20
C LYS A 273 6.87 -8.94 -8.34
N ARG A 274 8.00 -8.90 -9.05
CA ARG A 274 8.68 -7.63 -9.35
C ARG A 274 7.85 -6.74 -10.27
N MET A 275 7.17 -7.35 -11.25
CA MET A 275 6.23 -6.64 -12.11
C MET A 275 5.12 -5.98 -11.29
N PHE A 276 4.47 -6.73 -10.39
CA PHE A 276 3.45 -6.16 -9.49
C PHE A 276 4.02 -5.10 -8.54
N ALA A 277 5.29 -5.17 -8.14
CA ALA A 277 5.93 -4.14 -7.34
C ALA A 277 6.08 -2.81 -8.13
N TYR A 278 6.50 -2.85 -9.39
CA TYR A 278 6.56 -1.65 -10.23
C TYR A 278 5.18 -1.06 -10.52
N SER A 279 4.15 -1.90 -10.70
CA SER A 279 2.77 -1.43 -10.79
C SER A 279 2.29 -0.79 -9.46
N THR A 280 2.87 -1.15 -8.30
CA THR A 280 2.60 -0.43 -7.05
C THR A 280 3.25 0.95 -7.07
N MET A 281 4.51 1.05 -7.50
CA MET A 281 5.21 2.33 -7.66
C MET A 281 4.41 3.30 -8.55
N GLU A 282 3.87 2.81 -9.67
CA GLU A 282 3.02 3.58 -10.57
C GLU A 282 1.78 4.14 -9.85
N ASN A 283 0.99 3.27 -9.23
CA ASN A 283 -0.25 3.66 -8.56
C ASN A 283 -0.03 4.60 -7.37
N MET A 284 1.05 4.39 -6.58
CA MET A 284 1.42 5.31 -5.51
C MET A 284 1.79 6.69 -6.05
N SER A 285 2.45 6.75 -7.20
CA SER A 285 2.82 7.99 -7.87
C SER A 285 1.60 8.73 -8.42
N ILE A 286 0.63 8.02 -9.00
CA ILE A 286 -0.65 8.61 -9.44
C ILE A 286 -1.43 9.15 -8.23
N ALA A 287 -1.48 8.42 -7.12
CA ALA A 287 -2.13 8.89 -5.90
C ALA A 287 -1.43 10.13 -5.29
N LEU A 288 -0.09 10.17 -5.30
CA LEU A 288 0.67 11.35 -4.91
C LEU A 288 0.28 12.58 -5.74
N ILE A 289 0.20 12.43 -7.07
CA ILE A 289 -0.24 13.49 -7.98
C ILE A 289 -1.66 13.94 -7.61
N GLY A 290 -2.59 13.01 -7.40
CA GLY A 290 -3.96 13.32 -7.03
C GLY A 290 -4.06 14.16 -5.75
N PHE A 291 -3.30 13.81 -4.70
CA PHE A 291 -3.20 14.62 -3.48
C PHE A 291 -2.58 15.99 -3.75
N ALA A 292 -1.56 16.06 -4.60
CA ALA A 292 -0.82 17.28 -4.91
C ALA A 292 -1.60 18.29 -5.77
N THR A 293 -2.68 17.88 -6.43
CA THR A 293 -3.55 18.83 -7.13
C THR A 293 -4.31 19.77 -6.18
N GLY A 294 -4.44 19.42 -4.89
CA GLY A 294 -5.18 20.17 -3.88
C GLY A 294 -6.69 20.26 -4.14
N THR A 295 -7.20 19.67 -5.22
CA THR A 295 -8.61 19.71 -5.60
C THR A 295 -9.41 18.58 -4.96
N ALA A 296 -10.69 18.82 -4.67
CA ALA A 296 -11.57 17.77 -4.14
C ALA A 296 -11.64 16.54 -5.08
N VAL A 297 -11.63 16.77 -6.40
CA VAL A 297 -11.66 15.70 -7.41
C VAL A 297 -10.37 14.88 -7.37
N GLY A 298 -9.20 15.53 -7.33
CA GLY A 298 -7.91 14.85 -7.27
C GLY A 298 -7.73 14.06 -5.97
N ILE A 299 -8.10 14.64 -4.82
CA ILE A 299 -8.03 13.96 -3.52
C ILE A 299 -8.98 12.75 -3.48
N THR A 300 -10.22 12.91 -3.94
CA THR A 300 -11.19 11.80 -4.01
C THR A 300 -10.71 10.71 -4.97
N GLY A 301 -10.16 11.10 -6.13
CA GLY A 301 -9.56 10.17 -7.09
C GLY A 301 -8.39 9.37 -6.48
N ALA A 302 -7.48 10.05 -5.76
CA ALA A 302 -6.38 9.39 -5.07
C ALA A 302 -6.87 8.40 -4.00
N LEU A 303 -7.88 8.77 -3.20
CA LEU A 303 -8.44 7.88 -2.18
C LEU A 303 -9.13 6.66 -2.80
N LEU A 304 -9.95 6.87 -3.85
CA LEU A 304 -10.63 5.78 -4.55
C LEU A 304 -9.61 4.82 -5.19
N LEU A 305 -8.58 5.38 -5.84
CA LEU A 305 -7.46 4.62 -6.40
C LEU A 305 -6.80 3.76 -5.32
N LEU A 306 -6.40 4.36 -4.18
CA LEU A 306 -5.69 3.66 -3.11
C LEU A 306 -6.52 2.54 -2.49
N VAL A 307 -7.81 2.76 -2.24
CA VAL A 307 -8.69 1.74 -1.67
C VAL A 307 -8.86 0.56 -2.64
N ALA A 308 -9.17 0.82 -3.90
CA ALA A 308 -9.32 -0.23 -4.92
C ALA A 308 -7.99 -0.96 -5.19
N HIS A 309 -6.89 -0.23 -5.24
CA HIS A 309 -5.53 -0.74 -5.36
C HIS A 309 -5.16 -1.70 -4.23
N SER A 310 -5.47 -1.36 -2.98
CA SER A 310 -5.12 -2.20 -1.82
C SER A 310 -5.70 -3.60 -1.93
N PHE A 311 -6.97 -3.71 -2.31
CA PHE A 311 -7.61 -5.00 -2.53
C PHE A 311 -7.13 -5.68 -3.81
N GLY A 312 -6.94 -4.94 -4.90
CA GLY A 312 -6.37 -5.46 -6.15
C GLY A 312 -4.98 -6.07 -5.93
N LYS A 313 -4.11 -5.38 -5.19
CA LYS A 313 -2.76 -5.85 -4.85
C LYS A 313 -2.76 -7.03 -3.88
N ALA A 314 -3.63 -7.02 -2.89
CA ALA A 314 -3.77 -8.18 -2.01
C ALA A 314 -4.09 -9.45 -2.84
N SER A 315 -5.06 -9.36 -3.76
CA SER A 315 -5.40 -10.44 -4.67
C SER A 315 -4.23 -10.84 -5.58
N ALA A 316 -3.53 -9.88 -6.19
CA ALA A 316 -2.42 -10.13 -7.10
C ALA A 316 -1.26 -10.86 -6.39
N PHE A 317 -0.90 -10.45 -5.18
CA PHE A 317 0.17 -11.10 -4.42
C PHE A 317 -0.27 -12.45 -3.86
N TYR A 318 -1.51 -12.65 -3.41
CA TYR A 318 -2.00 -13.95 -2.98
C TYR A 318 -2.06 -14.93 -4.16
N SER A 319 -2.55 -14.52 -5.32
CA SER A 319 -2.53 -15.33 -6.53
C SER A 319 -1.11 -15.69 -6.95
N SER A 320 -0.18 -14.75 -6.84
CA SER A 320 1.25 -14.98 -7.04
C SER A 320 1.82 -16.01 -6.08
N GLY A 321 1.37 -15.99 -4.82
CA GLY A 321 1.74 -17.00 -3.81
C GLY A 321 1.22 -18.40 -4.14
N ASN A 322 -0.02 -18.50 -4.62
CA ASN A 322 -0.60 -19.78 -5.07
C ASN A 322 0.17 -20.34 -6.26
N VAL A 323 0.49 -19.50 -7.25
CA VAL A 323 1.30 -19.87 -8.42
C VAL A 323 2.68 -20.34 -7.98
N LEU A 324 3.36 -19.60 -7.11
CA LEU A 324 4.68 -19.97 -6.60
C LEU A 324 4.66 -21.34 -5.93
N LYS A 325 3.67 -21.62 -5.06
CA LYS A 325 3.54 -22.92 -4.38
C LYS A 325 3.31 -24.08 -5.34
N SER A 326 2.58 -23.88 -6.42
CA SER A 326 2.24 -24.93 -7.36
C SER A 326 3.30 -25.14 -8.43
N TYR A 327 3.85 -24.06 -8.98
CA TYR A 327 4.85 -24.13 -10.05
C TYR A 327 6.28 -24.20 -9.53
N GLY A 328 6.59 -23.65 -8.36
CA GLY A 328 7.95 -23.50 -7.83
C GLY A 328 8.79 -22.45 -8.57
N GLU A 329 8.17 -21.66 -9.45
CA GLU A 329 8.84 -20.75 -10.38
C GLU A 329 8.43 -19.30 -10.12
N LYS A 330 9.41 -18.38 -10.28
CA LYS A 330 9.20 -16.94 -10.15
C LYS A 330 9.15 -16.24 -11.51
N ASP A 331 9.64 -16.89 -12.56
CA ASP A 331 9.79 -16.31 -13.90
C ASP A 331 8.50 -16.48 -14.72
N ILE A 332 8.05 -15.37 -15.32
CA ILE A 332 6.83 -15.31 -16.15
C ILE A 332 6.89 -16.30 -17.32
N ASP A 333 8.05 -16.42 -17.98
CA ASP A 333 8.24 -17.26 -19.16
C ASP A 333 8.16 -18.76 -18.88
N ARG A 334 8.27 -19.17 -17.59
CA ARG A 334 8.20 -20.57 -17.17
C ARG A 334 6.82 -21.00 -16.65
N ILE A 335 5.85 -20.10 -16.70
CA ILE A 335 4.50 -20.32 -16.20
C ILE A 335 3.51 -20.14 -17.34
N SER A 336 2.64 -21.14 -17.54
CA SER A 336 1.57 -21.08 -18.55
C SER A 336 0.39 -21.95 -18.14
N GLY A 337 -0.80 -21.66 -18.69
CA GLY A 337 -2.00 -22.48 -18.51
C GLY A 337 -2.63 -22.41 -17.11
N VAL A 338 -2.33 -21.36 -16.30
CA VAL A 338 -2.80 -21.25 -14.91
C VAL A 338 -4.33 -21.32 -14.81
N VAL A 339 -5.08 -20.75 -15.77
CA VAL A 339 -6.56 -20.78 -15.77
C VAL A 339 -7.09 -22.22 -15.89
N ARG A 340 -6.42 -23.08 -16.66
CA ARG A 340 -6.86 -24.47 -16.86
C ARG A 340 -6.48 -25.38 -15.68
N THR A 341 -5.27 -25.20 -15.16
CA THR A 341 -4.70 -26.07 -14.10
C THR A 341 -5.13 -25.65 -12.71
N MET A 342 -5.35 -24.35 -12.51
CA MET A 342 -5.71 -23.69 -11.26
C MET A 342 -6.81 -22.65 -11.49
N PRO A 343 -8.06 -23.06 -11.80
CA PRO A 343 -9.10 -22.16 -12.33
C PRO A 343 -9.45 -20.99 -11.41
N VAL A 344 -9.51 -21.21 -10.09
CA VAL A 344 -9.83 -20.13 -9.13
C VAL A 344 -8.64 -19.17 -9.00
N THR A 345 -7.41 -19.68 -8.87
CA THR A 345 -6.20 -18.86 -8.84
C THR A 345 -5.98 -18.11 -10.16
N GLY A 346 -6.20 -18.76 -11.30
CA GLY A 346 -6.08 -18.14 -12.61
C GLY A 346 -7.09 -17.00 -12.82
N SER A 347 -8.34 -17.22 -12.40
CA SER A 347 -9.36 -16.16 -12.41
C SER A 347 -9.00 -15.01 -11.49
N SER A 348 -8.50 -15.32 -10.29
CA SER A 348 -8.03 -14.31 -9.33
C SER A 348 -6.85 -13.50 -9.89
N LEU A 349 -5.89 -14.17 -10.55
CA LEU A 349 -4.72 -13.52 -11.17
C LEU A 349 -5.14 -12.58 -12.31
N LEU A 350 -6.07 -12.99 -13.18
CA LEU A 350 -6.61 -12.15 -14.25
C LEU A 350 -7.40 -10.97 -13.70
N LEU A 351 -8.34 -11.21 -12.78
CA LEU A 351 -9.15 -10.13 -12.19
C LEU A 351 -8.26 -9.13 -11.44
N SER A 352 -7.26 -9.61 -10.70
CA SER A 352 -6.35 -8.72 -9.98
C SER A 352 -5.46 -7.91 -10.92
N SER A 353 -5.01 -8.46 -12.06
CA SER A 353 -4.25 -7.68 -13.04
C SER A 353 -5.09 -6.54 -13.64
N LEU A 354 -6.35 -6.81 -13.96
CA LEU A 354 -7.30 -5.79 -14.41
C LEU A 354 -7.58 -4.75 -13.32
N ALA A 355 -7.72 -5.20 -12.07
CA ALA A 355 -7.96 -4.33 -10.93
C ALA A 355 -6.81 -3.35 -10.66
N VAL A 356 -5.55 -3.79 -10.79
CA VAL A 356 -4.38 -2.94 -10.46
C VAL A 356 -3.90 -2.07 -11.61
N THR A 357 -4.46 -2.22 -12.80
CA THR A 357 -4.09 -1.48 -14.02
C THR A 357 -5.22 -0.59 -14.55
N GLY A 358 -6.15 -0.20 -13.70
CA GLY A 358 -7.16 0.77 -14.06
C GLY A 358 -8.12 0.32 -15.19
N THR A 359 -8.65 -0.91 -15.10
CA THR A 359 -9.67 -1.38 -16.08
C THR A 359 -11.08 -1.07 -15.58
N PRO A 360 -11.98 -0.52 -16.40
CA PRO A 360 -13.40 -0.45 -16.05
C PRO A 360 -13.99 -1.86 -15.84
N PRO A 361 -14.84 -2.10 -14.83
CA PRO A 361 -15.40 -1.15 -13.88
C PRO A 361 -14.70 -1.13 -12.50
N PHE A 362 -13.42 -1.46 -12.40
CA PHE A 362 -12.69 -1.41 -11.13
C PHE A 362 -12.51 0.04 -10.63
N GLY A 363 -12.47 0.21 -9.29
CA GLY A 363 -12.34 1.52 -8.67
C GLY A 363 -11.04 2.27 -9.02
N THR A 364 -9.95 1.54 -9.32
CA THR A 364 -8.69 2.11 -9.80
C THR A 364 -8.87 2.94 -11.07
N PHE A 365 -9.66 2.46 -12.03
CA PHE A 365 -9.97 3.22 -13.26
C PHE A 365 -10.56 4.59 -12.97
N PHE A 366 -11.60 4.63 -12.13
CA PHE A 366 -12.26 5.90 -11.79
C PHE A 366 -11.33 6.82 -11.02
N GLY A 367 -10.51 6.26 -10.11
CA GLY A 367 -9.51 7.03 -9.38
C GLY A 367 -8.46 7.65 -10.30
N GLU A 368 -7.87 6.87 -11.21
CA GLU A 368 -6.92 7.35 -12.23
C GLU A 368 -7.55 8.42 -13.12
N PHE A 369 -8.77 8.18 -13.61
CA PHE A 369 -9.48 9.14 -14.46
C PHE A 369 -9.73 10.48 -13.73
N MET A 370 -10.15 10.44 -12.46
CA MET A 370 -10.35 11.64 -11.65
C MET A 370 -9.04 12.40 -11.42
N VAL A 371 -7.93 11.69 -11.19
CA VAL A 371 -6.60 12.31 -11.06
C VAL A 371 -6.15 12.95 -12.37
N LEU A 372 -6.30 12.25 -13.50
CA LEU A 372 -6.01 12.79 -14.83
C LEU A 372 -6.84 14.06 -15.14
N TYR A 373 -8.13 14.03 -14.80
CA TYR A 373 -8.99 15.20 -14.94
C TYR A 373 -8.53 16.37 -14.08
N ALA A 374 -8.13 16.10 -12.81
CA ALA A 374 -7.64 17.14 -11.89
C ALA A 374 -6.33 17.75 -12.38
N VAL A 375 -5.41 16.96 -12.93
CA VAL A 375 -4.15 17.42 -13.54
C VAL A 375 -4.44 18.31 -14.76
N TYR A 376 -5.30 17.85 -15.68
CA TYR A 376 -5.69 18.61 -16.87
C TYR A 376 -6.36 19.94 -16.51
N SER A 377 -7.34 19.92 -15.62
CA SER A 377 -8.07 21.12 -15.19
C SER A 377 -7.20 22.09 -14.37
N GLY A 378 -6.16 21.60 -13.73
CA GLY A 378 -5.14 22.40 -13.04
C GLY A 378 -4.13 23.07 -13.95
N GLY A 379 -4.18 22.82 -15.28
CA GLY A 379 -3.28 23.42 -16.27
C GLY A 379 -1.93 22.69 -16.43
N TYR A 380 -1.74 21.53 -15.81
CA TYR A 380 -0.53 20.69 -15.91
C TYR A 380 -0.55 19.85 -17.19
N ILE A 381 -0.47 20.51 -18.33
CA ILE A 381 -0.71 19.89 -19.65
C ILE A 381 0.38 18.88 -20.01
N ILE A 382 1.66 19.18 -19.69
CA ILE A 382 2.79 18.29 -20.01
C ILE A 382 2.65 17.00 -19.21
N GLU A 383 2.38 17.12 -17.90
CA GLU A 383 2.19 16.01 -16.99
C GLU A 383 0.99 15.16 -17.41
N PHE A 384 -0.13 15.80 -17.79
CA PHE A 384 -1.29 15.11 -18.31
C PHE A 384 -0.96 14.29 -19.58
N ILE A 385 -0.21 14.85 -20.55
CA ILE A 385 0.20 14.14 -21.76
C ILE A 385 1.09 12.94 -21.40
N LEU A 386 2.07 13.12 -20.50
CA LEU A 386 2.93 12.04 -20.07
C LEU A 386 2.12 10.93 -19.38
N LEU A 387 1.24 11.27 -18.46
CA LEU A 387 0.38 10.31 -17.77
C LEU A 387 -0.53 9.57 -18.74
N ALA A 388 -1.15 10.27 -19.71
CA ALA A 388 -2.02 9.69 -20.71
C ALA A 388 -1.30 8.70 -21.65
N ILE A 389 0.02 8.78 -21.78
CA ILE A 389 0.83 7.84 -22.57
C ILE A 389 1.31 6.67 -21.69
N PHE A 390 1.83 6.95 -20.49
CA PHE A 390 2.56 5.96 -19.70
C PHE A 390 1.65 5.07 -18.84
N ILE A 391 0.47 5.54 -18.40
CA ILE A 391 -0.53 4.69 -17.72
C ILE A 391 -1.03 3.57 -18.64
N PRO A 392 -1.45 3.81 -19.91
CA PRO A 392 -1.78 2.73 -20.82
C PRO A 392 -0.60 1.79 -21.15
N LEU A 393 0.63 2.29 -21.16
CA LEU A 393 1.81 1.46 -21.37
C LEU A 393 1.99 0.45 -20.20
N ALA A 394 1.80 0.89 -18.96
CA ALA A 394 1.82 0.02 -17.80
C ALA A 394 0.68 -1.01 -17.84
N PHE A 395 -0.54 -0.59 -18.22
CA PHE A 395 -1.68 -1.48 -18.44
C PHE A 395 -1.34 -2.61 -19.43
N ILE A 396 -0.80 -2.27 -20.60
CA ILE A 396 -0.41 -3.25 -21.62
C ILE A 396 0.65 -4.20 -21.07
N SER A 397 1.69 -3.67 -20.39
CA SER A 397 2.82 -4.45 -19.88
C SER A 397 2.37 -5.50 -18.86
N VAL A 398 1.54 -5.13 -17.90
CA VAL A 398 1.06 -6.05 -16.85
C VAL A 398 0.12 -7.09 -17.44
N ASN A 399 -0.91 -6.66 -18.19
CA ASN A 399 -1.93 -7.58 -18.70
C ASN A 399 -1.39 -8.51 -19.78
N TYR A 400 -0.44 -8.09 -20.62
CA TYR A 400 0.25 -8.95 -21.55
C TYR A 400 0.97 -10.10 -20.84
N ASN A 401 1.75 -9.81 -19.81
CA ASN A 401 2.48 -10.80 -19.05
C ASN A 401 1.57 -11.74 -18.24
N VAL A 402 0.54 -11.19 -17.59
CA VAL A 402 -0.44 -12.01 -16.86
C VAL A 402 -1.22 -12.91 -17.80
N THR A 403 -1.62 -12.43 -18.99
CA THR A 403 -2.31 -13.23 -20.01
C THR A 403 -1.44 -14.40 -20.49
N ARG A 404 -0.13 -14.17 -20.69
CA ARG A 404 0.82 -15.25 -21.04
C ARG A 404 0.89 -16.32 -19.95
N MET A 405 0.89 -15.95 -18.67
CA MET A 405 0.86 -16.91 -17.56
C MET A 405 -0.48 -17.63 -17.46
N ALA A 406 -1.58 -16.91 -17.64
CA ALA A 406 -2.94 -17.41 -17.48
C ALA A 406 -3.33 -18.44 -18.57
N PHE A 407 -2.97 -18.16 -19.82
CA PHE A 407 -3.29 -18.99 -20.97
C PHE A 407 -2.02 -19.66 -21.52
N GLY A 408 -2.19 -20.65 -22.41
CA GLY A 408 -1.09 -21.38 -23.02
C GLY A 408 -1.23 -22.88 -22.83
N HIS A 409 -0.10 -23.59 -22.89
CA HIS A 409 -0.07 -25.06 -22.79
C HIS A 409 -0.41 -25.53 -21.37
N ASP A 410 -1.10 -26.67 -21.30
CA ASP A 410 -1.44 -27.30 -20.01
C ASP A 410 -0.17 -27.78 -19.31
N SER A 411 -0.10 -27.52 -18.00
CA SER A 411 0.88 -28.13 -17.10
C SER A 411 0.20 -29.20 -16.26
N GLU A 412 0.97 -30.14 -15.71
CA GLU A 412 0.47 -31.16 -14.77
C GLU A 412 0.15 -30.58 -13.38
N LYS A 413 0.33 -29.27 -13.20
CA LYS A 413 0.16 -28.57 -11.93
C LYS A 413 -1.32 -28.42 -11.58
N ARG A 414 -1.64 -28.40 -10.28
CA ARG A 414 -3.02 -28.29 -9.77
C ARG A 414 -3.06 -27.38 -8.55
N GLU A 415 -4.24 -26.86 -8.24
CA GLU A 415 -4.49 -26.16 -6.98
C GLU A 415 -4.25 -27.08 -5.79
N GLY A 416 -3.25 -26.74 -4.94
CA GLY A 416 -2.86 -27.60 -3.83
C GLY A 416 -3.75 -27.46 -2.60
N ASN A 417 -4.07 -26.24 -2.18
CA ASN A 417 -4.90 -25.95 -1.00
C ASN A 417 -6.27 -25.44 -1.44
N ARG A 418 -7.35 -25.97 -0.83
CA ARG A 418 -8.71 -25.57 -1.19
C ARG A 418 -9.09 -24.15 -0.77
N ARG A 419 -8.49 -23.58 0.28
CA ARG A 419 -8.89 -22.29 0.86
C ARG A 419 -8.13 -21.11 0.26
N MET A 420 -6.83 -21.27 0.02
CA MET A 420 -5.97 -20.19 -0.50
C MET A 420 -6.48 -19.53 -1.78
N PRO A 421 -6.97 -20.27 -2.79
CA PRO A 421 -7.50 -19.66 -4.02
C PRO A 421 -8.69 -18.75 -3.78
N TYR A 422 -9.61 -19.13 -2.90
CA TYR A 422 -10.79 -18.30 -2.58
C TYR A 422 -10.42 -17.06 -1.77
N ILE A 423 -9.44 -17.18 -0.84
CA ILE A 423 -8.92 -16.01 -0.10
C ILE A 423 -8.21 -15.06 -1.06
N ALA A 424 -7.56 -15.57 -2.11
CA ALA A 424 -6.95 -14.74 -3.14
C ALA A 424 -7.97 -14.05 -4.06
N LEU A 425 -9.09 -14.71 -4.36
CA LEU A 425 -10.15 -14.18 -5.23
C LEU A 425 -10.98 -13.08 -4.52
N ALA A 426 -11.24 -13.23 -3.22
CA ALA A 426 -12.12 -12.33 -2.49
C ALA A 426 -11.71 -10.84 -2.59
N PRO A 427 -10.45 -10.44 -2.43
CA PRO A 427 -10.07 -9.03 -2.58
C PRO A 427 -10.27 -8.49 -3.99
N ALA A 428 -10.10 -9.31 -5.06
CA ALA A 428 -10.38 -8.85 -6.42
C ALA A 428 -11.87 -8.51 -6.61
N ILE A 429 -12.76 -9.34 -6.02
CA ILE A 429 -14.21 -9.08 -6.02
C ILE A 429 -14.54 -7.82 -5.22
N ILE A 430 -13.87 -7.59 -4.09
CA ILE A 430 -14.07 -6.37 -3.29
C ILE A 430 -13.63 -5.14 -4.10
N SER A 431 -12.47 -5.18 -4.78
CA SER A 431 -12.01 -4.08 -5.64
C SER A 431 -13.00 -3.79 -6.78
N LEU A 432 -13.59 -4.82 -7.38
CA LEU A 432 -14.65 -4.69 -8.38
C LEU A 432 -15.92 -4.06 -7.79
N ALA A 433 -16.34 -4.51 -6.62
CA ALA A 433 -17.53 -4.00 -5.94
C ALA A 433 -17.37 -2.51 -5.55
N ILE A 434 -16.17 -2.07 -5.18
CA ILE A 434 -15.86 -0.65 -4.92
C ILE A 434 -16.09 0.18 -6.18
N GLY A 435 -15.61 -0.27 -7.34
CA GLY A 435 -15.81 0.46 -8.60
C GLY A 435 -17.26 0.53 -9.04
N ILE A 436 -17.99 -0.59 -8.96
CA ILE A 436 -19.44 -0.63 -9.26
C ILE A 436 -20.21 0.24 -8.28
N GLY A 437 -19.89 0.17 -6.97
CA GLY A 437 -20.52 0.99 -5.96
C GLY A 437 -20.32 2.49 -6.19
N PHE A 438 -19.11 2.89 -6.59
CA PHE A 438 -18.82 4.27 -6.97
C PHE A 438 -19.69 4.73 -8.16
N LEU A 439 -19.83 3.91 -9.21
CA LEU A 439 -20.70 4.21 -10.35
C LEU A 439 -22.16 4.39 -9.94
N VAL A 440 -22.68 3.47 -9.14
CA VAL A 440 -24.08 3.51 -8.68
C VAL A 440 -24.35 4.78 -7.86
N VAL A 441 -23.47 5.12 -6.92
CA VAL A 441 -23.60 6.33 -6.11
C VAL A 441 -23.53 7.59 -6.97
N THR A 442 -22.57 7.66 -7.90
CA THR A 442 -22.43 8.82 -8.82
C THR A 442 -23.66 8.98 -9.71
N TYR A 443 -24.19 7.87 -10.26
CA TYR A 443 -25.39 7.91 -11.07
C TYR A 443 -26.65 8.31 -10.28
N ALA A 444 -26.74 7.91 -9.02
CA ALA A 444 -27.88 8.24 -8.17
C ALA A 444 -27.89 9.72 -7.70
N LEU A 445 -26.74 10.41 -7.80
CA LEU A 445 -26.59 11.83 -7.40
C LEU A 445 -26.75 12.81 -8.58
N VAL A 446 -26.79 12.31 -9.82
CA VAL A 446 -27.03 13.06 -11.06
C VAL A 446 -28.52 12.93 -11.47
#